data_757035405d7c6bd24429e226e6c1716a
#
_entry.id   757035405d7c6bd24429e226e6c1716a
#
_cell.length_a   1.000
_cell.length_b   1.000
_cell.length_c   1.000
_cell.angle_alpha   90.00
_cell.angle_beta   90.00
_cell.angle_gamma   90.00
#
_symmetry.space_group_name_H-M   'P 1'
#
loop_
_entity.id
_entity.type
_entity.pdbx_description
1 polymer ?
#
loop_
_entity_poly.entity_id
_entity_poly.type
_entity_poly.pdbx_seq_one_letter_code
_entity_poly.pdbx_strand_id
1 'polypeptide(L)'
;MRFDEGIFGLYSRIYENRREVEYSLEDYLRACSDDSAFYAGAAERLLKAIGEPMMVDTAQDPRLGRIFMNRTIKVYPAFADDFFGMEDTIERIVGFFRHAAQGLEERKQVLYLLGPVGGGKSSLAERLKMLMEKEPIYVLKAGKEVSPVFESPLGLFDPVTLGPELEQRYGIPQRRLDRKSTRLNSSHIQKSRMPSSA
;
A
#
# COMPACT_ATOMS: atom_id res chain seq x y z
N MET A 1 26.09 20.81 19.17
CA MET A 1 26.98 19.75 18.69
C MET A 1 26.10 18.65 18.13
N ARG A 2 25.92 18.56 16.83
CA ARG A 2 25.24 17.41 16.20
C ARG A 2 26.25 16.26 16.25
N PHE A 3 25.99 15.26 17.03
CA PHE A 3 26.68 13.98 16.89
C PHE A 3 26.41 13.45 15.52
N ASP A 4 27.43 13.42 14.69
CA ASP A 4 27.42 12.73 13.40
C ASP A 4 27.10 11.26 13.70
N GLU A 5 25.91 10.82 13.34
CA GLU A 5 25.54 9.41 13.51
C GLU A 5 26.43 8.61 12.59
N GLY A 6 27.48 8.03 13.15
CA GLY A 6 28.41 7.20 12.39
C GLY A 6 27.68 6.04 11.70
N ILE A 7 28.37 5.35 10.80
CA ILE A 7 27.89 4.19 10.03
C ILE A 7 27.08 3.18 10.87
N PHE A 8 27.44 2.99 12.13
CA PHE A 8 26.72 2.11 13.07
C PHE A 8 25.34 2.66 13.47
N GLY A 9 25.19 3.96 13.64
CA GLY A 9 23.89 4.58 13.91
C GLY A 9 22.95 4.46 12.70
N LEU A 10 23.49 4.68 11.50
CA LEU A 10 22.74 4.45 10.25
C LEU A 10 22.37 2.97 10.09
N TYR A 11 23.30 2.06 10.35
CA TYR A 11 23.07 0.61 10.30
C TYR A 11 21.99 0.18 11.31
N SER A 12 22.05 0.62 12.56
CA SER A 12 21.05 0.32 13.59
C SER A 12 19.67 0.79 13.17
N ARG A 13 19.57 2.00 12.64
CA ARG A 13 18.30 2.57 12.13
C ARG A 13 17.74 1.77 10.96
N ILE A 14 18.60 1.36 10.01
CA ILE A 14 18.20 0.50 8.88
C ILE A 14 17.77 -0.87 9.39
N TYR A 15 18.48 -1.43 10.36
CA TYR A 15 18.17 -2.72 10.96
C TYR A 15 16.84 -2.68 11.72
N GLU A 16 16.62 -1.68 12.56
CA GLU A 16 15.35 -1.50 13.28
C GLU A 16 14.17 -1.31 12.34
N ASN A 17 14.33 -0.53 11.25
CA ASN A 17 13.31 -0.36 10.24
C ASN A 17 13.01 -1.64 9.44
N ARG A 18 13.97 -2.58 9.37
CA ARG A 18 13.80 -3.88 8.70
C ARG A 18 13.38 -4.99 9.65
N ARG A 19 13.45 -4.75 10.96
CA ARG A 19 13.10 -5.75 11.96
C ARG A 19 11.63 -6.11 11.81
N GLU A 20 11.38 -7.40 11.63
CA GLU A 20 10.05 -7.95 11.65
C GLU A 20 9.53 -7.90 13.09
N VAL A 21 8.42 -7.20 13.28
CA VAL A 21 7.75 -7.09 14.59
C VAL A 21 6.68 -8.15 14.64
N GLU A 22 6.72 -8.97 15.66
CA GLU A 22 5.68 -9.97 15.94
C GLU A 22 4.65 -9.38 16.89
N TYR A 23 3.38 -9.62 16.59
CA TYR A 23 2.25 -9.23 17.43
C TYR A 23 1.51 -10.47 17.89
N SER A 24 1.00 -10.48 19.13
CA SER A 24 -0.08 -11.37 19.48
C SER A 24 -1.35 -10.97 18.72
N LEU A 25 -2.30 -11.88 18.59
CA LEU A 25 -3.56 -11.56 17.90
C LEU A 25 -4.31 -10.42 18.61
N GLU A 26 -4.26 -10.38 19.93
CA GLU A 26 -4.89 -9.33 20.74
C GLU A 26 -4.22 -7.98 20.54
N ASP A 27 -2.88 -7.92 20.56
CA ASP A 27 -2.13 -6.67 20.34
C ASP A 27 -2.34 -6.16 18.91
N TYR A 28 -2.44 -7.06 17.93
CA TYR A 28 -2.79 -6.68 16.55
C TYR A 28 -4.18 -6.06 16.44
N LEU A 29 -5.20 -6.64 17.12
CA LEU A 29 -6.55 -6.07 17.12
C LEU A 29 -6.59 -4.69 17.80
N ARG A 30 -5.83 -4.51 18.87
CA ARG A 30 -5.69 -3.18 19.53
C ARG A 30 -5.02 -2.20 18.57
N ALA A 31 -3.92 -2.58 17.92
CA ALA A 31 -3.25 -1.74 16.94
C ALA A 31 -4.17 -1.39 15.75
N CYS A 32 -5.04 -2.31 15.32
CA CYS A 32 -6.06 -2.04 14.30
C CYS A 32 -7.09 -0.99 14.74
N SER A 33 -7.39 -0.92 16.04
CA SER A 33 -8.28 0.11 16.58
C SER A 33 -7.66 1.50 16.54
N ASP A 34 -6.34 1.57 16.75
CA ASP A 34 -5.60 2.84 16.77
C ASP A 34 -5.26 3.34 15.36
N ASP A 35 -4.91 2.43 14.45
CA ASP A 35 -4.54 2.75 13.07
C ASP A 35 -5.10 1.75 12.05
N SER A 36 -5.98 2.24 11.18
CA SER A 36 -6.55 1.45 10.09
C SER A 36 -5.53 0.95 9.06
N ALA A 37 -4.32 1.49 9.05
CA ALA A 37 -3.24 1.02 8.19
C ALA A 37 -2.85 -0.44 8.45
N PHE A 38 -3.09 -0.97 9.67
CA PHE A 38 -2.80 -2.36 10.03
C PHE A 38 -3.61 -3.37 9.21
N TYR A 39 -4.80 -2.99 8.76
CA TYR A 39 -5.65 -3.84 7.90
C TYR A 39 -5.97 -3.20 6.55
N ALA A 40 -5.20 -2.21 6.14
CA ALA A 40 -5.38 -1.54 4.86
C ALA A 40 -5.22 -2.50 3.68
N GLY A 41 -6.14 -2.43 2.72
CA GLY A 41 -6.08 -3.20 1.49
C GLY A 41 -4.95 -2.75 0.56
N ALA A 42 -4.67 -3.54 -0.47
CA ALA A 42 -3.59 -3.24 -1.42
C ALA A 42 -3.73 -1.85 -2.07
N ALA A 43 -4.94 -1.48 -2.51
CA ALA A 43 -5.19 -0.19 -3.12
C ALA A 43 -4.98 0.97 -2.14
N GLU A 44 -5.41 0.82 -0.88
CA GLU A 44 -5.23 1.84 0.16
C GLU A 44 -3.75 2.05 0.50
N ARG A 45 -2.99 0.97 0.65
CA ARG A 45 -1.53 1.03 0.90
C ARG A 45 -0.80 1.68 -0.27
N LEU A 46 -1.18 1.34 -1.50
CA LEU A 46 -0.59 1.94 -2.69
C LEU A 46 -0.87 3.45 -2.75
N LEU A 47 -2.10 3.88 -2.48
CA LEU A 47 -2.45 5.30 -2.43
C LEU A 47 -1.65 6.04 -1.36
N LYS A 48 -1.48 5.43 -0.18
CA LYS A 48 -0.66 6.00 0.89
C LYS A 48 0.81 6.17 0.44
N ALA A 49 1.36 5.18 -0.26
CA ALA A 49 2.73 5.23 -0.78
C ALA A 49 2.90 6.25 -1.94
N ILE A 50 1.87 6.45 -2.75
CA ILE A 50 1.86 7.47 -3.83
C ILE A 50 1.82 8.87 -3.23
N GLY A 51 1.02 9.07 -2.18
CA GLY A 51 0.82 10.37 -1.54
C GLY A 51 -0.14 11.29 -2.30
N GLU A 52 -0.27 12.51 -1.78
CA GLU A 52 -1.17 13.52 -2.36
C GLU A 52 -0.52 14.23 -3.56
N PRO A 53 -1.32 14.62 -4.57
CA PRO A 53 -0.83 15.34 -5.73
C PRO A 53 -0.55 16.81 -5.41
N MET A 54 0.43 17.37 -6.12
CA MET A 54 0.63 18.80 -6.22
C MET A 54 -0.12 19.34 -7.43
N MET A 55 -0.78 20.49 -7.28
CA MET A 55 -1.42 21.19 -8.39
C MET A 55 -0.38 22.06 -9.08
N VAL A 56 -0.17 21.84 -10.37
CA VAL A 56 0.82 22.58 -11.18
C VAL A 56 0.10 23.30 -12.30
N ASP A 57 0.26 24.63 -12.36
CA ASP A 57 -0.20 25.44 -13.47
C ASP A 57 0.81 25.35 -14.61
N THR A 58 0.44 24.67 -15.70
CA THR A 58 1.32 24.45 -16.83
C THR A 58 1.52 25.67 -17.71
N ALA A 59 0.74 26.73 -17.53
CA ALA A 59 0.93 27.99 -18.27
C ALA A 59 2.26 28.69 -17.92
N GLN A 60 2.82 28.38 -16.75
CA GLN A 60 4.08 28.97 -16.30
C GLN A 60 5.31 28.20 -16.82
N ASP A 61 5.15 27.00 -17.38
CA ASP A 61 6.23 26.23 -17.99
C ASP A 61 5.95 26.01 -19.50
N PRO A 62 6.77 26.58 -20.40
CA PRO A 62 6.56 26.45 -21.83
C PRO A 62 6.55 25.01 -22.37
N ARG A 63 7.21 24.07 -21.69
CA ARG A 63 7.22 22.65 -22.05
C ARG A 63 5.90 21.99 -21.68
N LEU A 64 5.49 22.16 -20.43
CA LEU A 64 4.24 21.60 -19.92
C LEU A 64 3.02 22.26 -20.56
N GLY A 65 3.07 23.57 -20.81
CA GLY A 65 2.02 24.32 -21.47
C GLY A 65 1.68 23.79 -22.87
N ARG A 66 2.69 23.36 -23.64
CA ARG A 66 2.47 22.75 -24.96
C ARG A 66 1.81 21.37 -24.86
N ILE A 67 2.20 20.56 -23.86
CA ILE A 67 1.67 19.21 -23.67
C ILE A 67 0.24 19.27 -23.12
N PHE A 68 0.01 20.12 -22.12
CA PHE A 68 -1.22 20.15 -21.35
C PHE A 68 -2.13 21.35 -21.67
N MET A 69 -1.86 22.07 -22.75
CA MET A 69 -2.71 23.19 -23.23
C MET A 69 -2.96 24.26 -22.14
N ASN A 70 -1.92 24.60 -21.38
CA ASN A 70 -1.95 25.62 -20.31
C ASN A 70 -2.99 25.36 -19.21
N ARG A 71 -3.35 24.11 -18.97
CA ARG A 71 -4.28 23.76 -17.88
C ARG A 71 -3.54 23.42 -16.60
N THR A 72 -4.22 23.51 -15.48
CA THR A 72 -3.72 23.00 -14.20
C THR A 72 -3.82 21.47 -14.17
N ILE A 73 -2.74 20.81 -13.82
CA ILE A 73 -2.62 19.35 -13.75
C ILE A 73 -2.25 18.89 -12.33
N LYS A 74 -2.53 17.61 -12.05
CA LYS A 74 -2.08 16.95 -10.83
C LYS A 74 -0.78 16.22 -11.07
N VAL A 75 0.25 16.59 -10.33
CA VAL A 75 1.56 15.94 -10.37
C VAL A 75 1.76 15.18 -9.07
N TYR A 76 1.97 13.88 -9.17
CA TYR A 76 2.26 13.04 -8.02
C TYR A 76 3.77 12.92 -7.83
N PRO A 77 4.32 13.37 -6.67
CA PRO A 77 5.78 13.35 -6.43
C PRO A 77 6.41 11.97 -6.59
N ALA A 78 5.65 10.91 -6.27
CA ALA A 78 6.12 9.54 -6.43
C ALA A 78 6.49 9.14 -7.86
N PHE A 79 6.06 9.91 -8.87
CA PHE A 79 6.30 9.64 -10.29
C PHE A 79 7.03 10.79 -11.01
N ALA A 80 7.12 11.97 -10.40
CA ALA A 80 7.56 13.20 -11.05
C ALA A 80 8.98 13.13 -11.66
N ASP A 81 9.88 12.37 -11.04
CA ASP A 81 11.28 12.29 -11.46
C ASP A 81 11.50 11.41 -12.70
N ASP A 82 10.63 10.43 -12.94
CA ASP A 82 10.85 9.41 -13.97
C ASP A 82 9.81 9.43 -15.11
N PHE A 83 8.66 10.11 -14.93
CA PHE A 83 7.53 10.03 -15.85
C PHE A 83 7.06 11.42 -16.28
N PHE A 84 7.68 11.95 -17.33
CA PHE A 84 7.34 13.24 -17.90
C PHE A 84 6.29 13.12 -19.00
N GLY A 85 5.25 13.96 -18.97
CA GLY A 85 4.18 13.97 -19.96
C GLY A 85 3.16 12.83 -19.79
N MET A 86 3.26 12.06 -18.71
CA MET A 86 2.35 10.95 -18.37
C MET A 86 1.38 11.30 -17.24
N GLU A 87 1.31 12.54 -16.81
CA GLU A 87 0.58 13.01 -15.64
C GLU A 87 -0.92 12.66 -15.73
N ASP A 88 -1.54 12.80 -16.90
CA ASP A 88 -2.93 12.39 -17.15
C ASP A 88 -3.12 10.88 -17.02
N THR A 89 -2.16 10.10 -17.48
CA THR A 89 -2.21 8.63 -17.37
C THR A 89 -2.05 8.21 -15.92
N ILE A 90 -1.13 8.84 -15.20
CA ILE A 90 -0.90 8.60 -13.77
C ILE A 90 -2.15 9.00 -12.97
N GLU A 91 -2.77 10.14 -13.27
CA GLU A 91 -4.01 10.56 -12.60
C GLU A 91 -5.13 9.53 -12.78
N ARG A 92 -5.29 8.97 -13.99
CA ARG A 92 -6.28 7.91 -14.25
C ARG A 92 -5.99 6.64 -13.45
N ILE A 93 -4.72 6.24 -13.37
CA ILE A 93 -4.29 5.07 -12.60
C ILE A 93 -4.55 5.29 -11.10
N VAL A 94 -4.19 6.46 -10.58
CA VAL A 94 -4.47 6.81 -9.18
C VAL A 94 -5.97 6.86 -8.92
N GLY A 95 -6.75 7.40 -9.86
CA GLY A 95 -8.22 7.38 -9.82
C GLY A 95 -8.78 5.96 -9.70
N PHE A 96 -8.28 5.02 -10.51
CA PHE A 96 -8.63 3.60 -10.43
C PHE A 96 -8.37 3.02 -9.05
N PHE A 97 -7.20 3.25 -8.47
CA PHE A 97 -6.88 2.77 -7.12
C PHE A 97 -7.70 3.46 -6.04
N ARG A 98 -8.07 4.73 -6.23
CA ARG A 98 -8.94 5.45 -5.28
C ARG A 98 -10.34 4.83 -5.24
N HIS A 99 -10.93 4.50 -6.38
CA HIS A 99 -12.21 3.80 -6.45
C HIS A 99 -12.10 2.38 -5.87
N ALA A 100 -11.02 1.66 -6.17
CA ALA A 100 -10.78 0.33 -5.60
C ALA A 100 -10.64 0.38 -4.07
N ALA A 101 -9.99 1.40 -3.52
CA ALA A 101 -9.85 1.60 -2.07
C ALA A 101 -11.19 1.90 -1.39
N GLN A 102 -12.08 2.61 -2.07
CA GLN A 102 -13.45 2.86 -1.60
C GLN A 102 -14.34 1.61 -1.65
N GLY A 103 -13.86 0.52 -2.25
CA GLY A 103 -14.59 -0.74 -2.37
C GLY A 103 -15.55 -0.79 -3.56
N LEU A 104 -15.40 0.12 -4.52
CA LEU A 104 -16.18 0.16 -5.75
C LEU A 104 -15.78 -0.99 -6.69
N GLU A 105 -16.41 -1.04 -7.88
CA GLU A 105 -16.22 -2.14 -8.84
C GLU A 105 -14.77 -2.33 -9.28
N GLU A 106 -13.96 -1.29 -9.30
CA GLU A 106 -12.53 -1.32 -9.63
C GLU A 106 -11.73 -2.26 -8.71
N ARG A 107 -12.21 -2.52 -7.48
CA ARG A 107 -11.61 -3.50 -6.58
C ARG A 107 -11.57 -4.92 -7.16
N LYS A 108 -12.50 -5.25 -8.05
CA LYS A 108 -12.64 -6.56 -8.69
C LYS A 108 -12.07 -6.60 -10.11
N GLN A 109 -11.66 -5.46 -10.64
CA GLN A 109 -11.17 -5.32 -12.00
C GLN A 109 -9.65 -5.45 -12.07
N VAL A 110 -9.15 -5.78 -13.26
CA VAL A 110 -7.73 -5.81 -13.58
C VAL A 110 -7.37 -4.52 -14.30
N LEU A 111 -6.37 -3.81 -13.79
CA LEU A 111 -5.80 -2.66 -14.48
C LEU A 111 -4.96 -3.15 -15.67
N TYR A 112 -5.39 -2.80 -16.88
CA TYR A 112 -4.71 -3.18 -18.11
C TYR A 112 -4.05 -1.96 -18.77
N LEU A 113 -2.71 -2.00 -18.92
CA LEU A 113 -1.93 -0.90 -19.51
C LEU A 113 -1.72 -1.15 -21.01
N LEU A 114 -2.39 -0.38 -21.84
CA LEU A 114 -2.26 -0.39 -23.30
C LEU A 114 -1.39 0.76 -23.78
N GLY A 115 -0.60 0.50 -24.80
CA GLY A 115 0.21 1.53 -25.47
C GLY A 115 1.35 0.96 -26.30
N PRO A 116 2.06 1.79 -27.08
CA PRO A 116 3.16 1.36 -27.94
C PRO A 116 4.34 0.82 -27.15
N VAL A 117 5.22 0.11 -27.83
CA VAL A 117 6.53 -0.30 -27.27
C VAL A 117 7.32 0.97 -26.92
N GLY A 118 8.01 0.96 -25.77
CA GLY A 118 8.73 2.13 -25.29
C GLY A 118 7.86 3.19 -24.58
N GLY A 119 6.55 3.00 -24.48
CA GLY A 119 5.62 3.96 -23.85
C GLY A 119 5.60 3.94 -22.31
N GLY A 120 6.66 3.48 -21.64
CA GLY A 120 6.79 3.55 -20.17
C GLY A 120 5.92 2.58 -19.35
N LYS A 121 5.16 1.68 -19.99
CA LYS A 121 4.23 0.76 -19.29
C LYS A 121 4.91 -0.12 -18.25
N SER A 122 6.00 -0.76 -18.63
CA SER A 122 6.77 -1.64 -17.72
C SER A 122 7.41 -0.84 -16.60
N SER A 123 8.00 0.32 -16.90
CA SER A 123 8.58 1.21 -15.89
C SER A 123 7.54 1.70 -14.90
N LEU A 124 6.32 2.00 -15.37
CA LEU A 124 5.21 2.40 -14.51
C LEU A 124 4.74 1.25 -13.60
N ALA A 125 4.64 0.03 -14.14
CA ALA A 125 4.32 -1.15 -13.35
C ALA A 125 5.38 -1.44 -12.28
N GLU A 126 6.67 -1.34 -12.63
CA GLU A 126 7.79 -1.50 -11.68
C GLU A 126 7.77 -0.40 -10.62
N ARG A 127 7.47 0.84 -10.97
CA ARG A 127 7.32 1.92 -9.99
C ARG A 127 6.18 1.65 -9.01
N LEU A 128 5.01 1.22 -9.49
CA LEU A 128 3.88 0.85 -8.64
C LEU A 128 4.26 -0.30 -7.68
N LYS A 129 4.98 -1.29 -8.17
CA LYS A 129 5.50 -2.40 -7.35
C LYS A 129 6.45 -1.90 -6.27
N MET A 130 7.44 -1.06 -6.60
CA MET A 130 8.36 -0.46 -5.63
C MET A 130 7.64 0.38 -4.56
N LEU A 131 6.57 1.09 -4.94
CA LEU A 131 5.75 1.82 -3.99
C LEU A 131 5.00 0.90 -3.04
N MET A 132 4.46 -0.23 -3.53
CA MET A 132 3.81 -1.23 -2.69
C MET A 132 4.77 -1.88 -1.68
N GLU A 133 6.04 -2.06 -2.03
CA GLU A 133 7.06 -2.63 -1.15
C GLU A 133 7.42 -1.72 0.03
N LYS A 134 7.15 -0.41 -0.06
CA LYS A 134 7.38 0.53 1.03
C LYS A 134 6.41 0.36 2.19
N GLU A 135 5.18 -0.04 1.90
CA GLU A 135 4.13 -0.18 2.90
C GLU A 135 4.07 -1.63 3.43
N PRO A 136 4.18 -1.82 4.73
CA PRO A 136 4.17 -3.16 5.32
C PRO A 136 2.81 -3.83 5.20
N ILE A 137 2.82 -5.17 5.20
CA ILE A 137 1.63 -6.01 5.38
C ILE A 137 1.76 -6.80 6.67
N TYR A 138 0.64 -7.16 7.26
CA TYR A 138 0.57 -8.02 8.43
C TYR A 138 0.03 -9.37 7.98
N VAL A 139 0.75 -10.41 8.29
CA VAL A 139 0.45 -11.79 7.87
C VAL A 139 0.46 -12.74 9.04
N LEU A 140 -0.31 -13.81 8.92
CA LEU A 140 -0.35 -14.86 9.93
C LEU A 140 0.97 -15.63 9.98
N LYS A 141 1.36 -16.01 11.19
CA LYS A 141 2.52 -16.84 11.48
C LYS A 141 2.14 -17.94 12.45
N ALA A 142 2.55 -19.16 12.18
CA ALA A 142 2.39 -20.32 13.06
C ALA A 142 3.77 -20.80 13.55
N GLY A 143 4.08 -20.51 14.80
CA GLY A 143 5.41 -20.78 15.34
C GLY A 143 6.51 -19.97 14.59
N LYS A 144 7.36 -20.65 13.82
CA LYS A 144 8.41 -20.01 13.01
C LYS A 144 8.03 -19.81 11.53
N GLU A 145 6.92 -20.40 11.10
CA GLU A 145 6.52 -20.40 9.70
C GLU A 145 5.48 -19.30 9.41
N VAL A 146 5.77 -18.49 8.41
CA VAL A 146 4.85 -17.49 7.88
C VAL A 146 3.88 -18.17 6.92
N SER A 147 2.62 -17.72 6.89
CA SER A 147 1.64 -18.23 5.93
C SER A 147 2.18 -18.13 4.48
N PRO A 148 2.24 -19.25 3.73
CA PRO A 148 2.79 -19.26 2.37
C PRO A 148 1.95 -18.44 1.38
N VAL A 149 0.69 -18.11 1.73
CA VAL A 149 -0.22 -17.30 0.92
C VAL A 149 -0.43 -15.90 1.52
N PHE A 150 0.39 -15.51 2.49
CA PHE A 150 0.33 -14.18 3.13
C PHE A 150 -1.06 -13.81 3.64
N GLU A 151 -1.71 -14.75 4.34
CA GLU A 151 -3.07 -14.54 4.86
C GLU A 151 -3.15 -13.36 5.81
N SER A 152 -4.20 -12.55 5.63
CA SER A 152 -4.51 -11.47 6.56
C SER A 152 -4.93 -12.04 7.91
N PRO A 153 -4.45 -11.50 9.04
CA PRO A 153 -4.89 -11.92 10.37
C PRO A 153 -6.40 -11.80 10.59
N LEU A 154 -7.03 -10.83 9.95
CA LEU A 154 -8.48 -10.67 10.03
C LEU A 154 -9.26 -11.82 9.39
N GLY A 155 -8.63 -12.57 8.49
CA GLY A 155 -9.24 -13.75 7.87
C GLY A 155 -9.52 -14.91 8.84
N LEU A 156 -8.96 -14.89 10.04
CA LEU A 156 -9.27 -15.87 11.11
C LEU A 156 -10.68 -15.69 11.67
N PHE A 157 -11.26 -14.52 11.54
CA PHE A 157 -12.54 -14.19 12.15
C PHE A 157 -13.70 -14.42 11.18
N ASP A 158 -14.69 -15.19 11.61
CA ASP A 158 -15.92 -15.32 10.83
C ASP A 158 -16.70 -14.00 10.85
N PRO A 159 -16.98 -13.40 9.67
CA PRO A 159 -17.63 -12.10 9.60
C PRO A 159 -19.06 -12.10 10.14
N VAL A 160 -19.74 -13.24 10.13
CA VAL A 160 -21.11 -13.33 10.60
C VAL A 160 -21.17 -13.40 12.13
N THR A 161 -20.30 -14.21 12.74
CA THR A 161 -20.31 -14.46 14.17
C THR A 161 -19.55 -13.41 14.97
N LEU A 162 -18.36 -13.02 14.47
CA LEU A 162 -17.44 -12.13 15.19
C LEU A 162 -17.39 -10.72 14.62
N GLY A 163 -17.93 -10.51 13.41
CA GLY A 163 -17.91 -9.21 12.76
C GLY A 163 -18.51 -8.08 13.60
N PRO A 164 -19.74 -8.23 14.13
CA PRO A 164 -20.36 -7.19 14.96
C PRO A 164 -19.54 -6.83 16.20
N GLU A 165 -18.95 -7.84 16.85
CA GLU A 165 -18.12 -7.67 18.04
C GLU A 165 -16.82 -6.92 17.72
N LEU A 166 -16.15 -7.28 16.61
CA LEU A 166 -14.93 -6.62 16.15
C LEU A 166 -15.17 -5.18 15.72
N GLU A 167 -16.29 -4.90 15.08
CA GLU A 167 -16.68 -3.55 14.70
C GLU A 167 -16.99 -2.70 15.94
N GLN A 168 -17.71 -3.25 16.93
CA GLN A 168 -18.05 -2.53 18.15
C GLN A 168 -16.83 -2.27 19.05
N ARG A 169 -15.95 -3.28 19.24
CA ARG A 169 -14.82 -3.18 20.18
C ARG A 169 -13.57 -2.53 19.59
N TYR A 170 -13.29 -2.78 18.30
CA TYR A 170 -12.05 -2.39 17.66
C TYR A 170 -12.26 -1.48 16.45
N GLY A 171 -13.51 -1.12 16.11
CA GLY A 171 -13.80 -0.27 14.95
C GLY A 171 -13.46 -0.91 13.60
N ILE A 172 -13.26 -2.24 13.55
CA ILE A 172 -12.88 -2.96 12.33
C ILE A 172 -14.14 -3.31 11.54
N PRO A 173 -14.37 -2.72 10.33
CA PRO A 173 -15.58 -2.98 9.57
C PRO A 173 -15.69 -4.44 9.14
N GLN A 174 -16.88 -5.04 9.21
CA GLN A 174 -17.14 -6.44 8.80
C GLN A 174 -16.64 -6.77 7.39
N ARG A 175 -16.71 -5.82 6.46
CA ARG A 175 -16.22 -5.97 5.08
C ARG A 175 -14.71 -6.27 4.98
N ARG A 176 -13.95 -6.08 6.06
CA ARG A 176 -12.52 -6.37 6.14
C ARG A 176 -12.21 -7.80 6.54
N LEU A 177 -13.20 -8.53 7.04
CA LEU A 177 -13.07 -9.93 7.42
C LEU A 177 -13.21 -10.79 6.16
N ASP A 178 -12.10 -11.39 5.72
CA ASP A 178 -12.12 -12.25 4.54
C ASP A 178 -12.49 -13.69 4.93
N ARG A 179 -13.48 -14.26 4.21
CA ARG A 179 -13.94 -15.64 4.41
C ARG A 179 -13.00 -16.70 3.81
N LYS A 180 -12.05 -16.30 2.99
CA LYS A 180 -11.23 -17.24 2.22
C LYS A 180 -10.03 -17.79 2.98
N SER A 181 -9.78 -17.34 4.21
CA SER A 181 -8.66 -17.86 4.98
C SER A 181 -8.89 -19.30 5.41
N THR A 182 -7.95 -20.12 5.10
CA THR A 182 -7.84 -21.49 5.63
C THR A 182 -7.55 -21.42 7.12
N ARG A 183 -8.17 -22.27 7.92
CA ARG A 183 -7.99 -22.34 9.38
C ARG A 183 -6.55 -22.70 9.71
N LEU A 184 -5.70 -21.71 9.89
CA LEU A 184 -4.38 -21.88 10.50
C LEU A 184 -4.51 -21.63 12.00
N ASN A 185 -4.07 -22.59 12.81
CA ASN A 185 -3.87 -22.40 14.26
C ASN A 185 -2.63 -21.52 14.47
N SER A 186 -2.70 -20.25 14.15
CA SER A 186 -1.59 -19.33 14.33
C SER A 186 -1.83 -18.47 15.56
N SER A 187 -0.85 -18.45 16.46
CA SER A 187 -0.85 -17.64 17.67
C SER A 187 -0.12 -16.30 17.52
N HIS A 188 0.55 -16.09 16.40
CA HIS A 188 1.41 -14.91 16.16
C HIS A 188 1.17 -14.28 14.81
N ILE A 189 1.36 -12.97 14.76
CA ILE A 189 1.22 -12.15 13.56
C ILE A 189 2.55 -11.47 13.27
N GLN A 190 3.01 -11.59 12.03
CA GLN A 190 4.25 -11.00 11.59
C GLN A 190 4.00 -9.81 10.66
N LYS A 191 4.71 -8.71 10.90
CA LYS A 191 4.83 -7.61 9.96
C LYS A 191 5.83 -8.00 8.88
N SER A 192 5.39 -8.08 7.63
CA SER A 192 6.24 -8.41 6.50
C SER A 192 6.13 -7.35 5.40
N ARG A 193 7.19 -7.20 4.61
CA ARG A 193 7.15 -6.47 3.34
C ARG A 193 6.98 -7.49 2.24
N MET A 194 6.27 -7.14 1.17
CA MET A 194 6.21 -8.02 0.00
C MET A 194 7.63 -8.27 -0.51
N PRO A 195 8.02 -9.54 -0.75
CA PRO A 195 9.31 -9.83 -1.33
C PRO A 195 9.41 -9.18 -2.70
N SER A 196 10.55 -8.54 -2.99
CA SER A 196 10.90 -8.19 -4.35
C SER A 196 11.02 -9.50 -5.12
N SER A 197 10.22 -9.69 -6.15
CA SER A 197 10.42 -10.82 -7.06
C SER A 197 11.77 -10.62 -7.75
N ALA A 198 12.68 -11.54 -7.52
CA ALA A 198 13.93 -11.68 -8.27
C ALA A 198 13.64 -11.92 -9.75
#